data_8c3ea955743b0fc3518182199540b53e
#
_entry.id   8c3ea955743b0fc3518182199540b53e
#
_cell.length_a   1.000
_cell.length_b   1.000
_cell.length_c   1.000
_cell.angle_alpha   90.00
_cell.angle_beta   90.00
_cell.angle_gamma   90.00
#
_symmetry.space_group_name_H-M   'P 1'
#
loop_
_entity.id
_entity.type
_entity.pdbx_description
1 polymer ?
#
loop_
_entity_poly.entity_id
_entity_poly.type
_entity_poly.pdbx_seq_one_letter_code
_entity_poly.pdbx_strand_id
1 'polypeptide(L)'
;MTRGLVLLVAAALGAGGCSSGNPAEKQAFFAAGREVKLKQPPPTNEELRKDVDLFLENDLLLTFDKAKLKERGQLSTLRIVFVGGMAAVVVGATSGSLKDNGGAQAAIIGTGAAAMAWSAYRYFGPVKDLHECQEFLTMKGAQLRQWETRSVGDAPGPVSPETWREYVDRVTEIRLHPTCLVVR
;
A
#
# COMPACT_ATOMS: atom_id res chain seq x y z
N MET A 1 28.61 25.74 19.14
CA MET A 1 28.43 24.59 18.24
C MET A 1 26.99 24.02 18.22
N THR A 2 26.03 24.63 18.86
CA THR A 2 24.65 24.11 19.04
C THR A 2 23.64 24.53 17.96
N ARG A 3 23.94 25.51 17.10
CA ARG A 3 22.99 26.00 16.07
C ARG A 3 22.83 25.07 14.86
N GLY A 4 23.79 24.19 14.56
CA GLY A 4 23.73 23.29 13.41
C GLY A 4 22.86 22.06 13.60
N LEU A 5 22.69 21.56 14.82
CA LEU A 5 21.94 20.33 15.09
C LEU A 5 20.41 20.54 15.01
N VAL A 6 19.93 21.71 15.42
CA VAL A 6 18.50 22.06 15.39
C VAL A 6 18.01 22.23 13.95
N LEU A 7 18.85 22.72 13.04
CA LEU A 7 18.52 22.90 11.62
C LEU A 7 18.39 21.55 10.87
N LEU A 8 19.20 20.54 11.25
CA LEU A 8 19.16 19.21 10.62
C LEU A 8 17.88 18.43 10.96
N VAL A 9 17.39 18.58 12.19
CA VAL A 9 16.12 17.92 12.61
C VAL A 9 14.90 18.58 11.97
N ALA A 10 14.93 19.92 11.80
CA ALA A 10 13.84 20.64 11.13
C ALA A 10 13.77 20.33 9.62
N ALA A 11 14.92 20.11 8.96
CA ALA A 11 14.95 19.73 7.55
C ALA A 11 14.43 18.33 7.28
N ALA A 12 14.60 17.39 8.23
CA ALA A 12 14.06 16.03 8.11
C ALA A 12 12.53 15.98 8.23
N LEU A 13 11.92 16.92 8.94
CA LEU A 13 10.46 17.00 9.10
C LEU A 13 9.77 17.70 7.91
N GLY A 14 10.49 18.55 7.18
CA GLY A 14 9.93 19.28 6.03
C GLY A 14 9.87 18.49 4.74
N ALA A 15 10.60 17.37 4.62
CA ALA A 15 10.62 16.54 3.41
C ALA A 15 9.51 15.48 3.36
N GLY A 16 8.71 15.33 4.42
CA GLY A 16 7.52 14.48 4.47
C GLY A 16 6.31 15.14 3.81
N GLY A 17 6.43 15.58 2.55
CA GLY A 17 5.32 16.11 1.79
C GLY A 17 4.14 15.14 1.80
N CYS A 18 3.01 15.59 2.34
CA CYS A 18 1.72 14.92 2.22
C CYS A 18 1.39 14.75 0.73
N SER A 19 1.74 13.61 0.17
CA SER A 19 1.11 13.13 -1.05
C SER A 19 -0.30 12.68 -0.70
N SER A 20 -1.16 13.64 -0.39
CA SER A 20 -2.60 13.45 -0.47
C SER A 20 -2.91 13.34 -1.95
N GLY A 21 -2.94 12.11 -2.47
CA GLY A 21 -3.37 11.87 -3.84
C GLY A 21 -4.69 12.61 -4.06
N ASN A 22 -4.70 13.49 -5.07
CA ASN A 22 -5.82 14.35 -5.41
C ASN A 22 -7.08 13.49 -5.57
N PRO A 23 -8.20 13.79 -4.90
CA PRO A 23 -9.44 13.02 -5.04
C PRO A 23 -9.91 12.92 -6.50
N ALA A 24 -9.57 13.87 -7.35
CA ALA A 24 -9.81 13.81 -8.78
C ALA A 24 -9.00 12.72 -9.50
N GLU A 25 -7.74 12.46 -9.08
CA GLU A 25 -6.94 11.35 -9.61
C GLU A 25 -7.52 9.98 -9.20
N LYS A 26 -8.04 9.88 -7.97
CA LYS A 26 -8.74 8.66 -7.52
C LYS A 26 -10.01 8.42 -8.32
N GLN A 27 -10.79 9.46 -8.62
CA GLN A 27 -12.01 9.35 -9.43
C GLN A 27 -11.71 9.02 -10.90
N ALA A 28 -10.67 9.60 -11.49
CA ALA A 28 -10.24 9.29 -12.86
C ALA A 28 -9.76 7.83 -12.98
N PHE A 29 -9.09 7.31 -11.95
CA PHE A 29 -8.67 5.92 -11.88
C PHE A 29 -9.88 4.96 -11.77
N PHE A 30 -10.89 5.31 -10.98
CA PHE A 30 -12.15 4.57 -10.90
C PHE A 30 -12.90 4.56 -12.24
N ALA A 31 -12.84 5.63 -13.03
CA ALA A 31 -13.47 5.72 -14.34
C ALA A 31 -12.72 4.87 -15.39
N ALA A 32 -11.38 4.88 -15.39
CA ALA A 32 -10.55 4.11 -16.32
C ALA A 32 -10.63 2.59 -16.06
N GLY A 33 -10.80 2.17 -14.80
CA GLY A 33 -10.93 0.76 -14.42
C GLY A 33 -12.29 0.13 -14.74
N ARG A 34 -13.30 0.93 -15.12
CA ARG A 34 -14.66 0.44 -15.40
C ARG A 34 -14.85 -0.20 -16.77
N GLU A 35 -13.97 0.03 -17.71
CA GLU A 35 -14.08 -0.58 -19.03
C GLU A 35 -13.27 -1.88 -19.13
N VAL A 36 -13.69 -2.92 -18.42
CA VAL A 36 -13.44 -4.28 -18.90
C VAL A 36 -14.39 -4.50 -20.07
N LYS A 37 -13.96 -4.19 -21.30
CA LYS A 37 -14.74 -4.50 -22.50
C LYS A 37 -14.96 -6.02 -22.52
N LEU A 38 -16.20 -6.42 -22.31
CA LEU A 38 -16.62 -7.80 -22.48
C LEU A 38 -16.30 -8.19 -23.93
N LYS A 39 -15.43 -9.16 -24.14
CA LYS A 39 -15.26 -9.76 -25.45
C LYS A 39 -16.59 -10.36 -25.89
N GLN A 40 -17.00 -10.09 -27.13
CA GLN A 40 -18.14 -10.78 -27.75
C GLN A 40 -17.63 -11.41 -29.05
N PRO A 41 -17.83 -12.69 -29.25
CA PRO A 41 -18.52 -13.68 -28.43
C PRO A 41 -17.73 -14.06 -27.16
N PRO A 42 -18.34 -14.74 -26.19
CA PRO A 42 -17.64 -15.20 -24.99
C PRO A 42 -16.44 -16.09 -25.40
N PRO A 43 -15.29 -15.94 -24.70
CA PRO A 43 -14.07 -16.67 -25.01
C PRO A 43 -14.27 -18.19 -24.84
N THR A 44 -13.38 -18.95 -25.51
CA THR A 44 -13.30 -20.39 -25.27
C THR A 44 -12.75 -20.68 -23.86
N ASN A 45 -12.96 -21.89 -23.37
CA ASN A 45 -12.41 -22.33 -22.08
C ASN A 45 -10.87 -22.17 -22.03
N GLU A 46 -10.18 -22.41 -23.12
CA GLU A 46 -8.73 -22.23 -23.23
C GLU A 46 -8.32 -20.76 -23.15
N GLU A 47 -9.05 -19.86 -23.81
CA GLU A 47 -8.80 -18.43 -23.76
C GLU A 47 -9.10 -17.88 -22.37
N LEU A 48 -10.15 -18.35 -21.71
CA LEU A 48 -10.47 -17.96 -20.34
C LEU A 48 -9.36 -18.38 -19.36
N ARG A 49 -8.82 -19.59 -19.49
CA ARG A 49 -7.67 -20.02 -18.67
C ARG A 49 -6.45 -19.16 -18.89
N LYS A 50 -6.12 -18.84 -20.15
CA LYS A 50 -5.04 -17.90 -20.47
C LYS A 50 -5.28 -16.51 -19.89
N ASP A 51 -6.50 -16.00 -19.94
CA ASP A 51 -6.86 -14.71 -19.36
C ASP A 51 -6.71 -14.74 -17.82
N VAL A 52 -7.10 -15.83 -17.15
CA VAL A 52 -6.89 -16.02 -15.70
C VAL A 52 -5.39 -16.04 -15.37
N ASP A 53 -4.58 -16.80 -16.12
CA ASP A 53 -3.14 -16.86 -15.91
C ASP A 53 -2.48 -15.49 -16.09
N LEU A 54 -2.80 -14.80 -17.17
CA LEU A 54 -2.29 -13.45 -17.44
C LEU A 54 -2.70 -12.45 -16.36
N PHE A 55 -3.93 -12.54 -15.87
CA PHE A 55 -4.38 -11.68 -14.78
C PHE A 55 -3.62 -11.96 -13.48
N LEU A 56 -3.44 -13.24 -13.13
CA LEU A 56 -2.74 -13.63 -11.92
C LEU A 56 -1.26 -13.23 -11.96
N GLU A 57 -0.58 -13.40 -13.10
CA GLU A 57 0.84 -13.08 -13.25
C GLU A 57 1.10 -11.58 -13.42
N ASN A 58 0.36 -10.92 -14.28
CA ASN A 58 0.66 -9.53 -14.65
C ASN A 58 -0.05 -8.49 -13.80
N ASP A 59 -1.30 -8.74 -13.39
CA ASP A 59 -2.04 -7.77 -12.59
C ASP A 59 -1.89 -8.02 -11.08
N LEU A 60 -2.15 -9.26 -10.65
CA LEU A 60 -2.22 -9.58 -9.23
C LEU A 60 -0.83 -9.67 -8.63
N LEU A 61 0.07 -10.46 -9.20
CA LEU A 61 1.44 -10.63 -8.68
C LEU A 61 2.22 -9.31 -8.74
N LEU A 62 2.11 -8.56 -9.85
CA LEU A 62 2.76 -7.27 -9.98
C LEU A 62 2.24 -6.25 -8.93
N THR A 63 0.92 -6.24 -8.67
CA THR A 63 0.33 -5.38 -7.63
C THR A 63 0.79 -5.79 -6.24
N PHE A 64 0.86 -7.09 -5.97
CA PHE A 64 1.39 -7.64 -4.73
C PHE A 64 2.85 -7.24 -4.50
N ASP A 65 3.70 -7.38 -5.51
CA ASP A 65 5.12 -7.01 -5.42
C ASP A 65 5.30 -5.50 -5.20
N LYS A 66 4.52 -4.66 -5.86
CA LYS A 66 4.51 -3.22 -5.62
C LYS A 66 4.08 -2.89 -4.19
N ALA A 67 3.03 -3.54 -3.67
CA ALA A 67 2.59 -3.37 -2.28
C ALA A 67 3.71 -3.72 -1.30
N LYS A 68 4.36 -4.86 -1.51
CA LYS A 68 5.47 -5.36 -0.68
C LYS A 68 6.69 -4.44 -0.71
N LEU A 69 7.07 -3.93 -1.89
CA LEU A 69 8.18 -2.99 -2.01
C LEU A 69 7.88 -1.66 -1.31
N LYS A 70 6.65 -1.16 -1.48
CA LYS A 70 6.20 0.09 -0.85
C LYS A 70 6.11 -0.04 0.67
N GLU A 71 5.61 -1.17 1.18
CA GLU A 71 5.58 -1.50 2.60
C GLU A 71 6.99 -1.51 3.19
N ARG A 72 7.92 -2.24 2.57
CA ARG A 72 9.33 -2.32 3.02
C ARG A 72 9.98 -0.94 3.05
N GLY A 73 9.78 -0.13 2.02
CA GLY A 73 10.30 1.23 1.96
C GLY A 73 9.75 2.12 3.08
N GLN A 74 8.46 2.03 3.35
CA GLN A 74 7.82 2.78 4.43
C GLN A 74 8.29 2.30 5.80
N LEU A 75 8.36 0.99 6.03
CA LEU A 75 8.84 0.42 7.31
C LEU A 75 10.27 0.83 7.63
N SER A 76 11.17 0.84 6.65
CA SER A 76 12.55 1.28 6.88
C SER A 76 12.63 2.75 7.31
N THR A 77 11.89 3.62 6.64
CA THR A 77 11.81 5.04 6.99
C THR A 77 11.20 5.24 8.38
N LEU A 78 10.10 4.55 8.69
CA LEU A 78 9.44 4.67 9.99
C LEU A 78 10.35 4.19 11.13
N ARG A 79 11.10 3.12 10.94
CA ARG A 79 12.08 2.65 11.93
C ARG A 79 13.16 3.69 12.22
N ILE A 80 13.71 4.32 11.18
CA ILE A 80 14.73 5.37 11.34
C ILE A 80 14.16 6.57 12.11
N VAL A 81 12.96 7.03 11.73
CA VAL A 81 12.31 8.17 12.39
C VAL A 81 11.94 7.85 13.84
N PHE A 82 11.44 6.65 14.12
CA PHE A 82 11.09 6.22 15.46
C PHE A 82 12.31 6.11 16.37
N VAL A 83 13.37 5.46 15.92
CA VAL A 83 14.63 5.32 16.68
C VAL A 83 15.31 6.68 16.89
N GLY A 84 15.31 7.52 15.86
CA GLY A 84 15.81 8.90 15.97
C GLY A 84 15.00 9.74 16.97
N GLY A 85 13.66 9.59 16.97
CA GLY A 85 12.76 10.23 17.93
C GLY A 85 13.03 9.77 19.37
N MET A 86 13.21 8.47 19.60
CA MET A 86 13.58 7.94 20.92
C MET A 86 14.93 8.48 21.38
N ALA A 87 15.94 8.48 20.49
CA ALA A 87 17.26 9.02 20.82
C ALA A 87 17.20 10.51 21.20
N ALA A 88 16.41 11.31 20.51
CA ALA A 88 16.19 12.72 20.83
C ALA A 88 15.55 12.90 22.21
N VAL A 89 14.53 12.12 22.57
CA VAL A 89 13.90 12.17 23.88
C VAL A 89 14.90 11.80 24.98
N VAL A 90 15.66 10.72 24.80
CA VAL A 90 16.65 10.27 25.79
C VAL A 90 17.73 11.32 25.96
N VAL A 91 18.31 11.84 24.89
CA VAL A 91 19.33 12.89 24.95
C VAL A 91 18.79 14.16 25.61
N GLY A 92 17.58 14.59 25.23
CA GLY A 92 16.94 15.75 25.86
C GLY A 92 16.71 15.57 27.36
N ALA A 93 16.32 14.37 27.79
CA ALA A 93 16.05 14.07 29.19
C ALA A 93 17.32 13.91 30.04
N THR A 94 18.41 13.39 29.48
CA THR A 94 19.63 13.03 30.22
C THR A 94 20.77 14.04 30.12
N SER A 95 20.77 14.93 29.12
CA SER A 95 21.85 15.90 28.92
C SER A 95 21.89 16.97 29.99
N GLY A 96 22.86 16.88 30.90
CA GLY A 96 23.07 17.85 31.94
C GLY A 96 23.32 19.28 31.42
N SER A 97 23.95 19.42 30.26
CA SER A 97 24.21 20.70 29.60
C SER A 97 22.96 21.42 29.06
N LEU A 98 21.83 20.72 28.96
CA LEU A 98 20.55 21.29 28.53
C LEU A 98 19.64 21.71 29.70
N LYS A 99 19.98 21.31 30.94
CA LYS A 99 19.20 21.65 32.13
C LYS A 99 19.08 23.13 32.40
N ASP A 100 20.15 23.88 32.06
CA ASP A 100 20.21 25.32 32.21
C ASP A 100 19.40 26.08 31.13
N ASN A 101 18.94 25.36 30.10
CA ASN A 101 18.15 25.91 29.00
C ASN A 101 16.88 25.08 28.79
N GLY A 102 15.90 25.25 29.68
CA GLY A 102 14.64 24.49 29.67
C GLY A 102 13.85 24.56 28.36
N GLY A 103 13.99 25.69 27.62
CA GLY A 103 13.35 25.81 26.31
C GLY A 103 13.96 24.89 25.24
N ALA A 104 15.28 24.76 25.22
CA ALA A 104 15.97 23.85 24.29
C ALA A 104 15.71 22.39 24.64
N GLN A 105 15.68 22.05 25.92
CA GLN A 105 15.36 20.73 26.41
C GLN A 105 13.94 20.32 26.01
N ALA A 106 12.96 21.17 26.25
CA ALA A 106 11.56 20.92 25.89
C ALA A 106 11.37 20.78 24.37
N ALA A 107 12.07 21.57 23.58
CA ALA A 107 12.02 21.47 22.12
C ALA A 107 12.57 20.13 21.59
N ILE A 108 13.68 19.64 22.14
CA ILE A 108 14.27 18.35 21.74
C ILE A 108 13.36 17.19 22.11
N ILE A 109 12.85 17.16 23.35
CA ILE A 109 11.92 16.13 23.82
C ILE A 109 10.62 16.18 23.01
N GLY A 110 10.05 17.36 22.81
CA GLY A 110 8.81 17.54 22.04
C GLY A 110 8.94 17.09 20.58
N THR A 111 10.04 17.42 19.93
CA THR A 111 10.32 16.97 18.56
C THR A 111 10.49 15.46 18.48
N GLY A 112 11.19 14.85 19.42
CA GLY A 112 11.33 13.39 19.50
C GLY A 112 9.99 12.67 19.72
N ALA A 113 9.17 13.18 20.64
CA ALA A 113 7.84 12.63 20.88
C ALA A 113 6.91 12.77 19.67
N ALA A 114 6.94 13.92 18.98
CA ALA A 114 6.18 14.13 17.75
C ALA A 114 6.61 13.17 16.62
N ALA A 115 7.92 12.93 16.48
CA ALA A 115 8.45 11.98 15.50
C ALA A 115 7.98 10.54 15.78
N MET A 116 7.96 10.11 17.04
CA MET A 116 7.43 8.81 17.44
C MET A 116 5.91 8.70 17.18
N ALA A 117 5.14 9.71 17.56
CA ALA A 117 3.69 9.74 17.34
C ALA A 117 3.35 9.70 15.83
N TRP A 118 4.08 10.46 15.02
CA TRP A 118 3.93 10.44 13.56
C TRP A 118 4.27 9.05 12.98
N SER A 119 5.34 8.43 13.44
CA SER A 119 5.73 7.08 13.00
C SER A 119 4.66 6.05 13.34
N ALA A 120 4.08 6.11 14.54
CA ALA A 120 2.99 5.26 14.96
C ALA A 120 1.74 5.46 14.07
N TYR A 121 1.34 6.72 13.86
CA TYR A 121 0.22 7.05 12.98
C TYR A 121 0.39 6.49 11.57
N ARG A 122 1.58 6.64 10.98
CA ARG A 122 1.90 6.12 9.63
C ARG A 122 1.91 4.60 9.60
N TYR A 123 2.33 3.95 10.67
CA TYR A 123 2.31 2.49 10.78
C TYR A 123 0.89 1.95 10.83
N PHE A 124 0.03 2.51 11.69
CA PHE A 124 -1.35 2.05 11.87
C PHE A 124 -2.31 2.44 10.73
N GLY A 125 -1.93 3.39 9.87
CA GLY A 125 -2.68 3.76 8.69
C GLY A 125 -2.07 3.14 7.42
N PRO A 126 -1.26 3.88 6.65
CA PRO A 126 -0.83 3.49 5.30
C PRO A 126 -0.07 2.17 5.21
N VAL A 127 0.71 1.79 6.24
CA VAL A 127 1.43 0.50 6.23
C VAL A 127 0.47 -0.66 6.44
N LYS A 128 -0.50 -0.49 7.32
CA LYS A 128 -1.56 -1.48 7.55
C LYS A 128 -2.36 -1.72 6.27
N ASP A 129 -2.77 -0.65 5.56
CA ASP A 129 -3.50 -0.78 4.30
C ASP A 129 -2.71 -1.58 3.24
N LEU A 130 -1.37 -1.39 3.18
CA LEU A 130 -0.51 -2.17 2.27
C LEU A 130 -0.46 -3.65 2.64
N HIS A 131 -0.43 -3.96 3.92
CA HIS A 131 -0.45 -5.33 4.42
C HIS A 131 -1.80 -6.01 4.14
N GLU A 132 -2.88 -5.34 4.43
CA GLU A 132 -4.24 -5.80 4.13
C GLU A 132 -4.43 -6.03 2.62
N CYS A 133 -3.86 -5.18 1.75
CA CYS A 133 -3.87 -5.40 0.31
C CYS A 133 -3.14 -6.69 -0.06
N GLN A 134 -1.96 -6.98 0.51
CA GLN A 134 -1.22 -8.21 0.22
C GLN A 134 -2.01 -9.46 0.63
N GLU A 135 -2.59 -9.46 1.83
CA GLU A 135 -3.43 -10.56 2.32
C GLU A 135 -4.65 -10.76 1.42
N PHE A 136 -5.34 -9.67 1.06
CA PHE A 136 -6.48 -9.70 0.15
C PHE A 136 -6.11 -10.29 -1.21
N LEU A 137 -5.02 -9.85 -1.84
CA LEU A 137 -4.58 -10.35 -3.14
C LEU A 137 -4.21 -11.83 -3.08
N THR A 138 -3.55 -12.28 -2.01
CA THR A 138 -3.20 -13.69 -1.81
C THR A 138 -4.46 -14.55 -1.70
N MET A 139 -5.43 -14.13 -0.89
CA MET A 139 -6.68 -14.84 -0.71
C MET A 139 -7.50 -14.89 -2.01
N LYS A 140 -7.66 -13.76 -2.69
CA LYS A 140 -8.45 -13.67 -3.92
C LYS A 140 -7.81 -14.39 -5.09
N GLY A 141 -6.47 -14.39 -5.19
CA GLY A 141 -5.74 -15.18 -6.17
C GLY A 141 -5.99 -16.67 -6.02
N ALA A 142 -5.93 -17.19 -4.78
CA ALA A 142 -6.26 -18.57 -4.48
C ALA A 142 -7.73 -18.90 -4.80
N GLN A 143 -8.67 -18.01 -4.45
CA GLN A 143 -10.09 -18.17 -4.76
C GLN A 143 -10.36 -18.18 -6.27
N LEU A 144 -9.68 -17.33 -7.03
CA LEU A 144 -9.83 -17.28 -8.48
C LEU A 144 -9.32 -18.57 -9.14
N ARG A 145 -8.18 -19.11 -8.68
CA ARG A 145 -7.67 -20.42 -9.15
C ARG A 145 -8.63 -21.55 -8.82
N GLN A 146 -9.16 -21.57 -7.59
CA GLN A 146 -10.12 -22.60 -7.19
C GLN A 146 -11.41 -22.51 -7.99
N TRP A 147 -11.85 -21.30 -8.29
CA TRP A 147 -13.02 -21.08 -9.16
C TRP A 147 -12.75 -21.56 -10.58
N GLU A 148 -11.60 -21.20 -11.16
CA GLU A 148 -11.20 -21.66 -12.49
C GLU A 148 -11.27 -23.18 -12.62
N THR A 149 -10.66 -23.90 -11.68
CA THR A 149 -10.65 -25.38 -11.69
C THR A 149 -12.03 -26.00 -11.56
N ARG A 150 -13.00 -25.32 -10.94
CA ARG A 150 -14.36 -25.84 -10.76
C ARG A 150 -15.31 -25.45 -11.87
N SER A 151 -15.15 -24.25 -12.42
CA SER A 151 -16.15 -23.63 -13.30
C SER A 151 -15.73 -23.66 -14.78
N VAL A 152 -14.43 -23.76 -15.07
CA VAL A 152 -13.92 -23.85 -16.43
C VAL A 152 -13.71 -25.31 -16.76
N GLY A 153 -14.66 -25.91 -17.50
CA GLY A 153 -14.59 -27.33 -17.89
C GLY A 153 -13.35 -27.62 -18.75
N ASP A 154 -12.89 -28.89 -18.73
CA ASP A 154 -11.76 -29.35 -19.55
C ASP A 154 -12.12 -29.53 -21.03
N ALA A 155 -13.40 -29.55 -21.35
CA ALA A 155 -13.86 -29.73 -22.73
C ALA A 155 -13.58 -28.47 -23.56
N PRO A 156 -13.04 -28.63 -24.79
CA PRO A 156 -12.93 -27.51 -25.71
C PRO A 156 -14.31 -27.02 -26.09
N GLY A 157 -14.59 -25.76 -25.84
CA GLY A 157 -15.90 -25.16 -26.16
C GLY A 157 -15.99 -23.71 -25.70
N PRO A 158 -17.06 -23.03 -26.11
CA PRO A 158 -17.29 -21.66 -25.62
C PRO A 158 -17.62 -21.67 -24.13
N VAL A 159 -17.11 -20.68 -23.42
CA VAL A 159 -17.46 -20.45 -22.02
C VAL A 159 -18.93 -20.02 -21.95
N SER A 160 -19.66 -20.50 -20.94
CA SER A 160 -21.03 -20.02 -20.76
C SER A 160 -21.04 -18.52 -20.45
N PRO A 161 -22.06 -17.78 -20.90
CA PRO A 161 -22.17 -16.35 -20.59
C PRO A 161 -22.18 -16.06 -19.09
N GLU A 162 -22.67 -16.98 -18.28
CA GLU A 162 -22.69 -16.89 -16.81
C GLU A 162 -21.28 -17.02 -16.23
N THR A 163 -20.52 -18.02 -16.64
CA THR A 163 -19.13 -18.22 -16.23
C THR A 163 -18.27 -17.01 -16.61
N TRP A 164 -18.46 -16.48 -17.83
CA TRP A 164 -17.73 -15.27 -18.25
C TRP A 164 -18.08 -14.06 -17.39
N ARG A 165 -19.36 -13.84 -17.10
CA ARG A 165 -19.80 -12.74 -16.24
C ARG A 165 -19.21 -12.87 -14.84
N GLU A 166 -19.26 -14.07 -14.26
CA GLU A 166 -18.69 -14.33 -12.95
C GLU A 166 -17.17 -14.05 -12.90
N TYR A 167 -16.44 -14.44 -13.96
CA TYR A 167 -15.02 -14.10 -14.08
C TYR A 167 -14.79 -12.59 -14.07
N VAL A 168 -15.52 -11.84 -14.89
CA VAL A 168 -15.40 -10.38 -14.96
C VAL A 168 -15.72 -9.72 -13.63
N ASP A 169 -16.75 -10.18 -12.92
CA ASP A 169 -17.12 -9.65 -11.62
C ASP A 169 -16.00 -9.90 -10.58
N ARG A 170 -15.41 -11.08 -10.56
CA ARG A 170 -14.29 -11.44 -9.67
C ARG A 170 -13.05 -10.60 -9.95
N VAL A 171 -12.67 -10.45 -11.21
CA VAL A 171 -11.52 -9.61 -11.63
C VAL A 171 -11.78 -8.15 -11.26
N THR A 172 -12.99 -7.67 -11.48
CA THR A 172 -13.38 -6.31 -11.15
C THR A 172 -13.33 -6.04 -9.65
N GLU A 173 -13.84 -6.97 -8.84
CA GLU A 173 -13.74 -6.90 -7.38
C GLU A 173 -12.27 -6.79 -6.91
N ILE A 174 -11.39 -7.63 -7.47
CA ILE A 174 -9.96 -7.61 -7.14
C ILE A 174 -9.30 -6.29 -7.55
N ARG A 175 -9.62 -5.78 -8.74
CA ARG A 175 -9.06 -4.53 -9.26
C ARG A 175 -9.51 -3.30 -8.51
N LEU A 176 -10.74 -3.27 -8.05
CA LEU A 176 -11.36 -2.11 -7.41
C LEU A 176 -11.29 -2.14 -5.88
N HIS A 177 -10.59 -3.11 -5.29
CA HIS A 177 -10.50 -3.20 -3.84
C HIS A 177 -9.82 -1.95 -3.24
N PRO A 178 -10.47 -1.26 -2.28
CA PRO A 178 -10.02 0.04 -1.80
C PRO A 178 -8.59 0.06 -1.25
N THR A 179 -8.21 -0.97 -0.49
CA THR A 179 -6.88 -1.06 0.13
C THR A 179 -5.76 -1.21 -0.90
N CYS A 180 -6.05 -1.77 -2.08
CA CYS A 180 -5.09 -1.96 -3.15
C CYS A 180 -5.00 -0.79 -4.13
N LEU A 181 -5.95 0.16 -4.10
CA LEU A 181 -5.90 1.36 -4.94
C LEU A 181 -4.71 2.27 -4.64
N VAL A 182 -4.19 2.22 -3.41
CA VAL A 182 -3.01 2.99 -2.98
C VAL A 182 -1.72 2.51 -3.65
N VAL A 183 -1.73 1.30 -4.20
CA VAL A 183 -0.54 0.64 -4.79
C VAL A 183 -0.51 0.77 -6.31
N ARG A 184 -1.65 0.86 -6.93
CA ARG A 184 -1.83 1.00 -8.38
C ARG A 184 -1.66 2.43 -8.81
#